data_ab9972f7db4482f4a53cb24f4fde8c94
#
_entry.id   ab9972f7db4482f4a53cb24f4fde8c94
#
_cell.length_a   1.000
_cell.length_b   1.000
_cell.length_c   1.000
_cell.angle_alpha   90.00
_cell.angle_beta   90.00
_cell.angle_gamma   90.00
#
_symmetry.space_group_name_H-M   'P 1'
#
loop_
_entity.id
_entity.type
_entity.pdbx_description
1 polymer ?
#
loop_
_entity_poly.entity_id
_entity_poly.type
_entity_poly.pdbx_seq_one_letter_code
_entity_poly.pdbx_strand_id
1 'polypeptide(L)'
;LAVSAMALSSCGGSAQNAATQSASAPDQSASATCGALTVAQGWYGDNRERLDAMIKEIGTCTGDGDVADGAPLALFDWDNTVVRNDIGDATTFWLLANSKVLQPSNWTQVSSFLTPAAVEDLASSCGSLADPGQPLPTGSEAGTACADAILSVYSEGTTTRGEKAFEGFNARRIEPQYAFAAQLQAGYTDEEVAGFASQAREQNMAAEEGATQRIGSKDVTGWVRYYDQITDLIKTLKENGFDVRIISASAEPVARVWAEPLGLTDNKVMGVAMAHEGERITASLMPCGGDEASMPYIEGKRCRVNQDVLGITGP
;
A
#
# COMPACT_ATOMS: atom_id res chain seq x y z
N LEU A 1 -36.97 34.89 -17.81
CA LEU A 1 -37.49 35.44 -19.04
C LEU A 1 -37.41 34.37 -20.12
N ALA A 2 -38.62 33.97 -20.51
CA ALA A 2 -38.90 32.99 -21.56
C ALA A 2 -38.94 33.68 -22.95
N VAL A 3 -39.02 32.88 -24.01
CA VAL A 3 -39.89 32.91 -25.20
C VAL A 3 -39.19 32.17 -26.33
N SER A 4 -39.61 31.03 -26.72
CA SER A 4 -40.68 30.57 -27.61
C SER A 4 -40.33 30.51 -29.11
N ALA A 5 -40.45 29.34 -29.58
CA ALA A 5 -40.81 28.73 -30.83
C ALA A 5 -41.14 29.59 -32.08
N MET A 6 -40.81 29.04 -33.25
CA MET A 6 -41.81 28.81 -34.33
C MET A 6 -41.26 27.90 -35.43
N ALA A 7 -42.08 26.92 -35.78
CA ALA A 7 -41.92 26.02 -36.91
C ALA A 7 -42.51 26.68 -38.17
N LEU A 8 -42.00 26.33 -39.37
CA LEU A 8 -42.75 26.40 -40.60
C LEU A 8 -42.39 25.23 -41.51
N SER A 9 -43.43 24.52 -41.87
CA SER A 9 -43.53 23.42 -42.78
C SER A 9 -43.66 23.93 -44.25
N SER A 10 -43.06 23.21 -45.20
CA SER A 10 -43.62 23.18 -46.53
C SER A 10 -43.30 21.85 -47.23
N CYS A 11 -44.35 21.25 -47.73
CA CYS A 11 -44.41 20.04 -48.52
C CYS A 11 -43.89 20.24 -49.98
N GLY A 12 -43.36 19.16 -50.56
CA GLY A 12 -43.14 19.06 -52.00
C GLY A 12 -42.62 17.65 -52.31
N GLY A 13 -43.54 16.77 -52.80
CA GLY A 13 -43.23 15.38 -53.11
C GLY A 13 -42.59 15.20 -54.49
N SER A 14 -42.00 14.09 -54.73
CA SER A 14 -42.14 13.18 -55.87
C SER A 14 -41.29 11.92 -55.71
N ALA A 15 -41.84 10.85 -56.18
CA ALA A 15 -41.54 9.46 -56.02
C ALA A 15 -40.30 8.93 -56.79
N GLN A 16 -39.94 7.70 -56.41
CA GLN A 16 -39.29 6.61 -57.16
C GLN A 16 -37.77 6.55 -57.12
N ASN A 17 -37.20 5.64 -56.37
CA ASN A 17 -36.74 4.33 -56.86
C ASN A 17 -36.22 3.49 -55.66
N ALA A 18 -36.77 2.31 -55.53
CA ALA A 18 -36.32 1.27 -54.63
C ALA A 18 -35.01 0.69 -55.16
N ALA A 19 -33.93 0.93 -54.43
CA ALA A 19 -32.73 0.11 -54.51
C ALA A 19 -32.58 -0.57 -53.13
N THR A 20 -32.80 -1.87 -53.11
CA THR A 20 -32.52 -2.77 -52.02
C THR A 20 -31.02 -2.74 -51.72
N GLN A 21 -30.61 -1.94 -50.77
CA GLN A 21 -29.33 -2.09 -50.15
C GLN A 21 -29.49 -3.09 -48.99
N SER A 22 -28.90 -4.27 -49.20
CA SER A 22 -28.66 -5.23 -48.13
C SER A 22 -27.94 -4.52 -47.00
N ALA A 23 -28.63 -4.34 -45.87
CA ALA A 23 -27.99 -3.97 -44.63
C ALA A 23 -27.04 -5.10 -44.27
N SER A 24 -25.75 -4.85 -44.40
CA SER A 24 -24.71 -5.67 -43.78
C SER A 24 -24.98 -5.71 -42.29
N ALA A 25 -25.20 -6.90 -41.74
CA ALA A 25 -25.27 -7.10 -40.32
C ALA A 25 -24.01 -6.46 -39.68
N PRO A 26 -24.12 -5.84 -38.51
CA PRO A 26 -22.94 -5.37 -37.81
C PRO A 26 -22.04 -6.56 -37.55
N ASP A 27 -20.79 -6.38 -37.93
CA ASP A 27 -19.68 -7.29 -37.70
C ASP A 27 -19.77 -7.78 -36.27
N GLN A 28 -19.78 -9.09 -36.05
CA GLN A 28 -19.75 -9.70 -34.76
C GLN A 28 -18.42 -9.24 -34.14
N SER A 29 -18.49 -8.36 -33.14
CA SER A 29 -17.36 -7.98 -32.31
C SER A 29 -16.64 -9.27 -31.93
N ALA A 30 -15.39 -9.36 -32.33
CA ALA A 30 -14.51 -10.44 -31.87
C ALA A 30 -14.64 -10.48 -30.32
N SER A 31 -15.17 -11.57 -29.80
CA SER A 31 -15.23 -11.77 -28.35
C SER A 31 -13.80 -11.67 -27.84
N ALA A 32 -13.53 -10.68 -27.01
CA ALA A 32 -12.24 -10.53 -26.38
C ALA A 32 -11.94 -11.85 -25.67
N THR A 33 -10.84 -12.50 -26.05
CA THR A 33 -10.39 -13.71 -25.37
C THR A 33 -9.75 -13.29 -24.07
N CYS A 34 -10.21 -13.85 -22.95
CA CYS A 34 -9.62 -13.64 -21.64
C CYS A 34 -8.12 -13.97 -21.68
N GLY A 35 -7.30 -13.11 -21.09
CA GLY A 35 -5.90 -13.40 -20.83
C GLY A 35 -5.76 -14.60 -19.88
N ALA A 36 -4.65 -15.32 -19.96
CA ALA A 36 -4.32 -16.43 -19.10
C ALA A 36 -2.94 -16.18 -18.45
N LEU A 37 -2.69 -16.83 -17.31
CA LEU A 37 -1.40 -16.76 -16.60
C LEU A 37 -0.26 -17.26 -17.51
N THR A 38 0.78 -16.46 -17.62
CA THR A 38 1.94 -16.70 -18.50
C THR A 38 3.10 -17.38 -17.77
N VAL A 39 3.29 -17.11 -16.47
CA VAL A 39 4.32 -17.74 -15.64
C VAL A 39 3.94 -19.20 -15.38
N ALA A 40 4.75 -20.11 -15.92
CA ALA A 40 4.45 -21.56 -15.88
C ALA A 40 4.93 -22.26 -14.61
N GLN A 41 5.96 -21.74 -13.94
CA GLN A 41 6.65 -22.41 -12.82
C GLN A 41 6.46 -21.64 -11.50
N GLY A 42 6.77 -22.33 -10.40
CA GLY A 42 6.73 -21.73 -9.05
C GLY A 42 5.34 -21.73 -8.41
N TRP A 43 4.31 -22.28 -9.05
CA TRP A 43 3.00 -22.45 -8.45
C TRP A 43 2.96 -23.70 -7.57
N TYR A 44 2.21 -23.64 -6.49
CA TYR A 44 1.99 -24.79 -5.63
C TYR A 44 0.83 -25.64 -6.16
N GLY A 45 1.08 -26.93 -6.37
CA GLY A 45 0.08 -27.89 -6.84
C GLY A 45 -0.55 -27.47 -8.18
N ASP A 46 -1.87 -27.45 -8.25
CA ASP A 46 -2.71 -27.08 -9.39
C ASP A 46 -3.29 -25.66 -9.29
N ASN A 47 -2.68 -24.78 -8.46
CA ASN A 47 -3.19 -23.42 -8.22
C ASN A 47 -3.24 -22.59 -9.50
N ARG A 48 -2.28 -22.72 -10.41
CA ARG A 48 -2.26 -21.99 -11.67
C ARG A 48 -3.50 -22.32 -12.51
N GLU A 49 -3.79 -23.60 -12.70
CA GLU A 49 -4.93 -24.07 -13.49
C GLU A 49 -6.26 -23.66 -12.87
N ARG A 50 -6.35 -23.67 -11.54
CA ARG A 50 -7.55 -23.21 -10.80
C ARG A 50 -7.76 -21.71 -10.93
N LEU A 51 -6.70 -20.92 -10.86
CA LEU A 51 -6.78 -19.46 -11.03
C LEU A 51 -7.15 -19.12 -12.48
N ASP A 52 -6.54 -19.77 -13.48
CA ASP A 52 -6.92 -19.59 -14.88
C ASP A 52 -8.40 -19.95 -15.13
N ALA A 53 -8.88 -21.02 -14.53
CA ALA A 53 -10.28 -21.41 -14.63
C ALA A 53 -11.22 -20.38 -13.99
N MET A 54 -10.89 -19.89 -12.78
CA MET A 54 -11.65 -18.86 -12.09
C MET A 54 -11.66 -17.55 -12.88
N ILE A 55 -10.51 -17.09 -13.36
CA ILE A 55 -10.41 -15.86 -14.16
C ILE A 55 -11.27 -15.95 -15.42
N LYS A 56 -11.25 -17.10 -16.09
CA LYS A 56 -12.04 -17.35 -17.29
C LYS A 56 -13.54 -17.44 -16.99
N GLU A 57 -13.93 -17.91 -15.81
CA GLU A 57 -15.33 -18.05 -15.41
C GLU A 57 -15.97 -16.71 -15.02
N ILE A 58 -15.24 -15.88 -14.25
CA ILE A 58 -15.81 -14.66 -13.65
C ILE A 58 -15.23 -13.35 -14.20
N GLY A 59 -14.17 -13.40 -14.98
CA GLY A 59 -13.59 -12.23 -15.64
C GLY A 59 -14.50 -11.70 -16.76
N THR A 60 -14.46 -10.40 -16.99
CA THR A 60 -15.24 -9.73 -18.05
C THR A 60 -14.50 -9.65 -19.37
N CYS A 61 -13.20 -9.93 -19.37
CA CYS A 61 -12.29 -9.89 -20.54
C CYS A 61 -12.31 -8.53 -21.27
N THR A 62 -12.56 -7.46 -20.54
CA THR A 62 -12.70 -6.09 -21.08
C THR A 62 -11.38 -5.35 -21.27
N GLY A 63 -10.27 -5.97 -20.87
CA GLY A 63 -8.93 -5.35 -20.90
C GLY A 63 -8.63 -4.51 -19.67
N ASP A 64 -7.41 -3.95 -19.64
CA ASP A 64 -6.89 -3.09 -18.55
C ASP A 64 -7.40 -1.64 -18.77
N GLY A 65 -8.70 -1.44 -18.57
CA GLY A 65 -9.37 -0.15 -18.66
C GLY A 65 -9.99 0.29 -17.34
N ASP A 66 -10.88 1.26 -17.41
CA ASP A 66 -11.69 1.66 -16.27
C ASP A 66 -12.50 0.46 -15.76
N VAL A 67 -12.37 0.19 -14.47
CA VAL A 67 -13.07 -0.90 -13.82
C VAL A 67 -14.57 -0.63 -13.87
N ALA A 68 -15.30 -1.51 -14.52
CA ALA A 68 -16.75 -1.38 -14.64
C ALA A 68 -17.45 -1.52 -13.28
N ASP A 69 -18.60 -0.87 -13.12
CA ASP A 69 -19.44 -1.07 -11.94
C ASP A 69 -19.79 -2.56 -11.81
N GLY A 70 -19.55 -3.12 -10.62
CA GLY A 70 -19.80 -4.53 -10.34
C GLY A 70 -18.70 -5.48 -10.83
N ALA A 71 -17.54 -4.98 -11.21
CA ALA A 71 -16.38 -5.82 -11.53
C ALA A 71 -16.00 -6.74 -10.36
N PRO A 72 -15.53 -7.96 -10.63
CA PRO A 72 -15.07 -8.85 -9.59
C PRO A 72 -13.86 -8.24 -8.85
N LEU A 73 -13.93 -8.23 -7.52
CA LEU A 73 -12.90 -7.64 -6.65
C LEU A 73 -11.81 -8.67 -6.33
N ALA A 74 -10.55 -8.27 -6.50
CA ALA A 74 -9.40 -9.04 -6.07
C ALA A 74 -8.56 -8.22 -5.07
N LEU A 75 -8.40 -8.74 -3.86
CA LEU A 75 -7.66 -8.09 -2.78
C LEU A 75 -6.37 -8.85 -2.51
N PHE A 76 -5.26 -8.13 -2.47
CA PHE A 76 -3.96 -8.69 -2.15
C PHE A 76 -3.40 -8.05 -0.87
N ASP A 77 -2.88 -8.86 0.01
CA ASP A 77 -1.88 -8.46 0.98
C ASP A 77 -0.57 -8.16 0.24
N TRP A 78 0.40 -7.52 0.90
CA TRP A 78 1.61 -7.09 0.20
C TRP A 78 2.84 -7.87 0.63
N ASP A 79 3.28 -7.64 1.88
CA ASP A 79 4.52 -8.18 2.41
C ASP A 79 4.47 -9.71 2.53
N ASN A 80 5.47 -10.39 1.98
CA ASN A 80 5.52 -11.84 1.83
C ASN A 80 4.32 -12.47 1.08
N THR A 81 3.55 -11.65 0.35
CA THR A 81 2.43 -12.05 -0.51
C THR A 81 2.66 -11.64 -1.96
N VAL A 82 2.81 -10.35 -2.25
CA VAL A 82 3.18 -9.84 -3.59
C VAL A 82 4.69 -9.73 -3.74
N VAL A 83 5.36 -9.40 -2.66
CA VAL A 83 6.82 -9.35 -2.58
C VAL A 83 7.34 -10.37 -1.57
N ARG A 84 8.56 -10.82 -1.78
CA ARG A 84 9.36 -11.53 -0.80
C ARG A 84 10.10 -10.51 0.06
N ASN A 85 10.10 -10.69 1.37
CA ASN A 85 10.46 -9.73 2.41
C ASN A 85 9.42 -8.60 2.56
N ASP A 86 9.77 -7.53 3.25
CA ASP A 86 8.85 -6.53 3.76
C ASP A 86 9.27 -5.13 3.28
N ILE A 87 8.31 -4.37 2.74
CA ILE A 87 8.55 -3.01 2.24
C ILE A 87 8.58 -1.96 3.36
N GLY A 88 7.88 -2.23 4.46
CA GLY A 88 7.94 -1.44 5.68
C GLY A 88 9.32 -1.54 6.31
N ASP A 89 9.88 -2.76 6.41
CA ASP A 89 11.27 -3.01 6.80
C ASP A 89 12.24 -2.25 5.90
N ALA A 90 12.14 -2.47 4.58
CA ALA A 90 13.03 -1.84 3.61
C ALA A 90 13.05 -0.32 3.74
N THR A 91 11.88 0.31 3.94
CA THR A 91 11.76 1.76 4.09
C THR A 91 12.25 2.23 5.46
N THR A 92 11.88 1.54 6.56
CA THR A 92 12.32 1.89 7.92
C THR A 92 13.83 1.78 8.07
N PHE A 93 14.43 0.71 7.53
CA PHE A 93 15.89 0.54 7.53
C PHE A 93 16.58 1.61 6.70
N TRP A 94 16.00 1.98 5.55
CA TRP A 94 16.51 3.09 4.74
C TRP A 94 16.45 4.42 5.49
N LEU A 95 15.35 4.72 6.19
CA LEU A 95 15.21 5.93 7.00
C LEU A 95 16.28 5.99 8.09
N LEU A 96 16.54 4.89 8.79
CA LEU A 96 17.58 4.80 9.82
C LEU A 96 18.97 4.96 9.23
N ALA A 97 19.29 4.26 8.15
CA ALA A 97 20.60 4.34 7.49
C ALA A 97 20.92 5.75 6.96
N ASN A 98 19.90 6.48 6.53
CA ASN A 98 20.04 7.82 5.93
C ASN A 98 19.69 8.97 6.89
N SER A 99 19.56 8.69 8.19
CA SER A 99 19.27 9.72 9.21
C SER A 99 18.00 10.53 8.89
N LYS A 100 16.91 9.83 8.53
CA LYS A 100 15.63 10.45 8.17
C LYS A 100 14.55 10.30 9.25
N VAL A 101 14.86 9.73 10.40
CA VAL A 101 13.96 9.76 11.55
C VAL A 101 14.14 11.10 12.26
N LEU A 102 13.05 11.83 12.47
CA LEU A 102 13.09 13.12 13.18
C LEU A 102 13.07 12.91 14.69
N GLN A 103 13.86 13.72 15.43
CA GLN A 103 13.83 13.74 16.89
C GLN A 103 12.45 14.20 17.36
N PRO A 104 11.68 13.41 18.10
CA PRO A 104 10.43 13.88 18.70
C PRO A 104 10.68 14.74 19.93
N SER A 105 9.75 15.61 20.27
CA SER A 105 9.79 16.33 21.53
C SER A 105 9.65 15.39 22.73
N ASN A 106 8.91 14.28 22.55
CA ASN A 106 8.76 13.18 23.49
C ASN A 106 8.35 11.92 22.73
N TRP A 107 8.95 10.78 23.05
CA TRP A 107 8.64 9.49 22.42
C TRP A 107 7.19 9.02 22.65
N THR A 108 6.54 9.43 23.75
CA THR A 108 5.10 9.16 23.94
C THR A 108 4.21 9.82 22.89
N GLN A 109 4.71 10.85 22.19
CA GLN A 109 3.99 11.50 21.09
C GLN A 109 4.16 10.74 19.76
N VAL A 110 5.20 9.91 19.63
CA VAL A 110 5.40 9.03 18.47
C VAL A 110 4.42 7.87 18.53
N SER A 111 4.33 7.19 19.68
CA SER A 111 3.33 6.15 19.86
C SER A 111 2.80 6.13 21.28
N SER A 112 1.49 6.21 21.42
CA SER A 112 0.79 6.06 22.72
C SER A 112 0.83 4.62 23.25
N PHE A 113 1.31 3.68 22.46
CA PHE A 113 1.45 2.27 22.84
C PHE A 113 2.80 1.94 23.44
N LEU A 114 3.77 2.87 23.42
CA LEU A 114 5.08 2.64 24.03
C LEU A 114 4.96 2.52 25.56
N THR A 115 5.60 1.50 26.10
CA THR A 115 5.76 1.36 27.56
C THR A 115 6.67 2.46 28.12
N PRO A 116 6.58 2.78 29.43
CA PRO A 116 7.53 3.69 30.06
C PRO A 116 8.99 3.27 29.89
N ALA A 117 9.28 1.97 29.91
CA ALA A 117 10.63 1.43 29.68
C ALA A 117 11.15 1.71 28.26
N ALA A 118 10.28 1.57 27.24
CA ALA A 118 10.65 1.87 25.86
C ALA A 118 10.85 3.39 25.65
N VAL A 119 10.00 4.23 26.26
CA VAL A 119 10.17 5.68 26.22
C VAL A 119 11.49 6.10 26.87
N GLU A 120 11.86 5.52 28.00
CA GLU A 120 13.13 5.80 28.69
C GLU A 120 14.34 5.33 27.85
N ASP A 121 14.28 4.14 27.27
CA ASP A 121 15.35 3.58 26.45
C ASP A 121 15.59 4.44 25.19
N LEU A 122 14.53 4.79 24.47
CA LEU A 122 14.59 5.68 23.31
C LEU A 122 15.08 7.08 23.69
N ALA A 123 14.57 7.67 24.80
CA ALA A 123 14.98 8.99 25.24
C ALA A 123 16.46 9.02 25.68
N SER A 124 16.95 7.99 26.36
CA SER A 124 18.34 7.91 26.78
C SER A 124 19.30 7.70 25.60
N SER A 125 18.87 6.95 24.58
CA SER A 125 19.70 6.62 23.42
C SER A 125 19.70 7.70 22.35
N CYS A 126 18.62 8.50 22.21
CA CYS A 126 18.43 9.46 21.12
C CYS A 126 18.36 10.91 21.59
N GLY A 127 17.90 11.18 22.82
CA GLY A 127 17.40 12.51 23.24
C GLY A 127 18.42 13.65 23.24
N SER A 128 19.74 13.35 23.22
CA SER A 128 20.79 14.38 23.17
C SER A 128 21.43 14.55 21.79
N LEU A 129 20.93 13.85 20.78
CA LEU A 129 21.59 13.78 19.47
C LEU A 129 21.13 14.88 18.50
N ALA A 130 19.90 15.37 18.66
CA ALA A 130 19.32 16.41 17.83
C ALA A 130 18.24 17.20 18.60
N ASP A 131 17.97 18.41 18.15
CA ASP A 131 16.83 19.20 18.63
C ASP A 131 15.50 18.60 18.08
N PRO A 132 14.37 18.79 18.79
CA PRO A 132 13.06 18.36 18.29
C PRO A 132 12.76 18.83 16.87
N GLY A 133 12.30 17.91 16.02
CA GLY A 133 12.03 18.15 14.59
C GLY A 133 13.26 18.11 13.69
N GLN A 134 14.47 17.92 14.24
CA GLN A 134 15.68 17.73 13.43
C GLN A 134 15.99 16.23 13.21
N PRO A 135 16.64 15.89 12.10
CA PRO A 135 17.02 14.49 11.82
C PRO A 135 17.96 13.92 12.89
N LEU A 136 17.62 12.76 13.41
CA LEU A 136 18.49 11.95 14.26
C LEU A 136 19.65 11.39 13.41
N PRO A 137 20.91 11.46 13.88
CA PRO A 137 22.07 11.00 13.11
C PRO A 137 22.23 9.47 13.13
N THR A 138 21.13 8.71 12.97
CA THR A 138 21.06 7.24 13.11
C THR A 138 21.94 6.48 12.11
N GLY A 139 22.24 7.08 10.96
CA GLY A 139 23.17 6.56 9.95
C GLY A 139 24.65 6.81 10.26
N SER A 140 24.99 7.44 11.38
CA SER A 140 26.36 7.76 11.79
C SER A 140 26.80 6.93 12.99
N GLU A 141 28.12 6.89 13.25
CA GLU A 141 28.69 6.23 14.43
C GLU A 141 28.13 6.82 15.74
N ALA A 142 27.95 8.15 15.80
CA ALA A 142 27.39 8.84 16.97
C ALA A 142 25.91 8.45 17.23
N GLY A 143 25.17 8.06 16.21
CA GLY A 143 23.77 7.65 16.30
C GLY A 143 23.54 6.15 16.46
N THR A 144 24.60 5.34 16.55
CA THR A 144 24.49 3.86 16.59
C THR A 144 23.56 3.39 17.72
N ALA A 145 23.73 3.88 18.93
CA ALA A 145 22.87 3.47 20.06
C ALA A 145 21.39 3.86 19.86
N CYS A 146 21.14 5.01 19.27
CA CYS A 146 19.78 5.46 18.93
C CYS A 146 19.17 4.57 17.84
N ALA A 147 19.94 4.25 16.78
CA ALA A 147 19.49 3.32 15.74
C ALA A 147 19.17 1.93 16.32
N ASP A 148 20.00 1.42 17.22
CA ASP A 148 19.78 0.14 17.91
C ASP A 148 18.52 0.16 18.77
N ALA A 149 18.26 1.24 19.50
CA ALA A 149 17.06 1.38 20.32
C ALA A 149 15.80 1.43 19.48
N ILE A 150 15.77 2.24 18.39
CA ILE A 150 14.64 2.30 17.46
C ILE A 150 14.42 0.93 16.79
N LEU A 151 15.50 0.29 16.33
CA LEU A 151 15.44 -1.00 15.69
C LEU A 151 14.94 -2.11 16.64
N SER A 152 15.37 -2.11 17.90
CA SER A 152 14.92 -3.10 18.91
C SER A 152 13.42 -2.95 19.19
N VAL A 153 12.94 -1.71 19.36
CA VAL A 153 11.51 -1.42 19.52
C VAL A 153 10.73 -1.87 18.29
N TYR A 154 11.20 -1.51 17.09
CA TYR A 154 10.52 -1.83 15.83
C TYR A 154 10.53 -3.33 15.52
N SER A 155 11.71 -3.94 15.44
CA SER A 155 11.83 -5.30 14.88
C SER A 155 11.61 -6.39 15.94
N GLU A 156 11.94 -6.12 17.21
CA GLU A 156 11.88 -7.12 18.30
C GLU A 156 10.69 -6.90 19.26
N GLY A 157 10.06 -5.71 19.20
CA GLY A 157 9.00 -5.33 20.15
C GLY A 157 9.52 -5.19 21.60
N THR A 158 10.82 -4.98 21.77
CA THR A 158 11.50 -4.87 23.08
C THR A 158 12.42 -3.66 23.13
N THR A 159 12.79 -3.25 24.34
CA THR A 159 13.89 -2.31 24.55
C THR A 159 15.24 -2.99 24.30
N THR A 160 16.33 -2.22 24.23
CA THR A 160 17.69 -2.77 24.16
C THR A 160 18.06 -3.63 25.37
N ARG A 161 17.30 -3.52 26.46
CA ARG A 161 17.45 -4.34 27.68
C ARG A 161 16.54 -5.57 27.69
N GLY A 162 15.74 -5.79 26.63
CA GLY A 162 14.82 -6.92 26.50
C GLY A 162 13.49 -6.75 27.23
N GLU A 163 13.14 -5.55 27.67
CA GLU A 163 11.83 -5.25 28.26
C GLU A 163 10.79 -5.05 27.15
N LYS A 164 9.53 -5.39 27.42
CA LYS A 164 8.42 -5.21 26.47
C LYS A 164 8.30 -3.74 26.05
N ALA A 165 8.24 -3.49 24.73
CA ALA A 165 8.18 -2.12 24.21
C ALA A 165 6.78 -1.55 24.09
N PHE A 166 5.73 -2.37 23.94
CA PHE A 166 4.37 -1.91 23.67
C PHE A 166 3.34 -2.51 24.61
N GLU A 167 2.32 -1.70 24.95
CA GLU A 167 1.16 -2.10 25.76
C GLU A 167 -0.07 -1.24 25.43
N GLY A 168 -1.24 -1.62 25.92
CA GLY A 168 -2.47 -0.80 25.85
C GLY A 168 -3.13 -0.71 24.48
N PHE A 169 -2.85 -1.62 23.54
CA PHE A 169 -3.43 -1.65 22.19
C PHE A 169 -4.41 -2.82 22.00
N ASN A 170 -5.30 -2.67 21.04
CA ASN A 170 -6.18 -3.75 20.60
C ASN A 170 -5.47 -4.62 19.57
N ALA A 171 -4.98 -5.79 19.98
CA ALA A 171 -4.20 -6.72 19.14
C ALA A 171 -4.97 -7.28 17.92
N ARG A 172 -6.29 -7.03 17.78
CA ARG A 172 -7.02 -7.35 16.56
C ARG A 172 -7.03 -6.24 15.53
N ARG A 173 -6.63 -5.02 15.91
CA ARG A 173 -6.65 -3.83 15.06
C ARG A 173 -5.30 -3.17 14.90
N ILE A 174 -4.38 -3.42 15.81
CA ILE A 174 -3.06 -2.79 15.86
C ILE A 174 -1.98 -3.88 15.98
N GLU A 175 -1.04 -3.86 15.05
CA GLU A 175 0.30 -4.44 15.25
C GLU A 175 1.23 -3.27 15.58
N PRO A 176 1.63 -3.14 16.86
CA PRO A 176 2.27 -1.91 17.34
C PRO A 176 3.64 -1.65 16.70
N GLN A 177 4.37 -2.69 16.28
CA GLN A 177 5.65 -2.56 15.60
C GLN A 177 5.46 -1.93 14.21
N TYR A 178 4.49 -2.38 13.43
CA TYR A 178 4.17 -1.80 12.12
C TYR A 178 3.56 -0.40 12.23
N ALA A 179 2.72 -0.18 13.26
CA ALA A 179 2.22 1.15 13.57
C ALA A 179 3.38 2.11 13.90
N PHE A 180 4.34 1.67 14.70
CA PHE A 180 5.52 2.46 15.07
C PHE A 180 6.36 2.83 13.84
N ALA A 181 6.58 1.92 12.89
CA ALA A 181 7.27 2.20 11.63
C ALA A 181 6.59 3.32 10.83
N ALA A 182 5.26 3.32 10.73
CA ALA A 182 4.51 4.40 10.08
C ALA A 182 4.60 5.70 10.87
N GLN A 183 4.55 5.64 12.21
CA GLN A 183 4.65 6.78 13.11
C GLN A 183 6.04 7.46 13.09
N LEU A 184 7.11 6.72 12.77
CA LEU A 184 8.46 7.29 12.57
C LEU A 184 8.55 8.24 11.36
N GLN A 185 7.55 8.25 10.48
CA GLN A 185 7.45 9.15 9.32
C GLN A 185 6.82 10.51 9.67
N ALA A 186 6.37 10.69 10.92
CA ALA A 186 5.76 11.94 11.36
C ALA A 186 6.68 13.17 11.15
N GLY A 187 6.08 14.26 10.71
CA GLY A 187 6.77 15.51 10.38
C GLY A 187 7.15 15.65 8.90
N TYR A 188 7.10 14.58 8.11
CA TYR A 188 7.26 14.60 6.65
C TYR A 188 5.91 14.72 5.94
N THR A 189 5.93 15.08 4.65
CA THR A 189 4.76 14.98 3.76
C THR A 189 4.68 13.58 3.14
N ASP A 190 3.51 13.20 2.60
CA ASP A 190 3.36 11.94 1.85
C ASP A 190 4.33 11.86 0.66
N GLU A 191 4.60 12.99 -0.02
CA GLU A 191 5.54 13.07 -1.13
C GLU A 191 6.99 12.84 -0.68
N GLU A 192 7.40 13.42 0.46
CA GLU A 192 8.73 13.19 1.03
C GLU A 192 8.91 11.70 1.40
N VAL A 193 7.90 11.09 2.04
CA VAL A 193 7.92 9.66 2.39
C VAL A 193 7.92 8.78 1.14
N ALA A 194 7.13 9.12 0.12
CA ALA A 194 7.16 8.42 -1.17
C ALA A 194 8.55 8.48 -1.83
N GLY A 195 9.21 9.64 -1.74
CA GLY A 195 10.60 9.79 -2.19
C GLY A 195 11.58 8.89 -1.45
N PHE A 196 11.44 8.73 -0.14
CA PHE A 196 12.25 7.81 0.67
C PHE A 196 11.97 6.35 0.33
N ALA A 197 10.69 5.99 0.20
CA ALA A 197 10.27 4.65 -0.20
C ALA A 197 10.77 4.27 -1.61
N SER A 198 10.80 5.22 -2.55
CA SER A 198 11.35 5.01 -3.89
C SER A 198 12.84 4.68 -3.84
N GLN A 199 13.63 5.42 -3.04
CA GLN A 199 15.06 5.16 -2.87
C GLN A 199 15.28 3.82 -2.13
N ALA A 200 14.48 3.50 -1.12
CA ALA A 200 14.52 2.20 -0.45
C ALA A 200 14.21 1.06 -1.42
N ARG A 201 13.18 1.21 -2.28
CA ARG A 201 12.84 0.25 -3.33
C ARG A 201 14.01 0.05 -4.29
N GLU A 202 14.57 1.11 -4.83
CA GLU A 202 15.70 1.06 -5.76
C GLU A 202 16.89 0.30 -5.14
N GLN A 203 17.27 0.65 -3.91
CA GLN A 203 18.36 -0.03 -3.20
C GLN A 203 18.09 -1.52 -2.99
N ASN A 204 16.90 -1.87 -2.47
CA ASN A 204 16.56 -3.25 -2.13
C ASN A 204 16.35 -4.13 -3.37
N MET A 205 15.80 -3.58 -4.45
CA MET A 205 15.64 -4.28 -5.72
C MET A 205 16.98 -4.51 -6.45
N ALA A 206 17.95 -3.62 -6.27
CA ALA A 206 19.29 -3.75 -6.86
C ALA A 206 20.21 -4.73 -6.09
N ALA A 207 19.97 -4.92 -4.80
CA ALA A 207 20.75 -5.82 -3.96
C ALA A 207 20.57 -7.29 -4.36
N GLU A 208 21.54 -8.15 -4.14
CA GLU A 208 21.42 -9.61 -4.36
C GLU A 208 20.47 -10.24 -3.35
N GLU A 209 19.79 -11.34 -3.74
CA GLU A 209 18.96 -12.11 -2.80
C GLU A 209 19.83 -12.67 -1.67
N GLY A 210 19.38 -12.49 -0.44
CA GLY A 210 20.13 -12.85 0.77
C GLY A 210 21.07 -11.75 1.28
N ALA A 211 21.16 -10.60 0.58
CA ALA A 211 21.95 -9.47 1.05
C ALA A 211 21.46 -8.93 2.39
N THR A 212 22.40 -8.48 3.21
CA THR A 212 22.11 -7.74 4.45
C THR A 212 22.63 -6.31 4.35
N GLN A 213 22.05 -5.43 5.18
CA GLN A 213 22.51 -4.07 5.37
C GLN A 213 22.74 -3.79 6.86
N ARG A 214 23.64 -2.87 7.18
CA ARG A 214 23.97 -2.51 8.55
C ARG A 214 23.11 -1.37 9.05
N ILE A 215 22.37 -1.60 10.15
CA ILE A 215 21.61 -0.55 10.86
C ILE A 215 22.09 -0.55 12.31
N GLY A 216 22.63 0.56 12.75
CA GLY A 216 23.28 0.61 14.06
C GLY A 216 24.37 -0.46 14.18
N SER A 217 24.24 -1.32 15.18
CA SER A 217 25.16 -2.45 15.40
C SER A 217 24.67 -3.77 14.79
N LYS A 218 23.50 -3.81 14.14
CA LYS A 218 22.85 -5.04 13.66
C LYS A 218 22.88 -5.17 12.14
N ASP A 219 22.96 -6.40 11.64
CA ASP A 219 22.73 -6.73 10.23
C ASP A 219 21.28 -7.13 10.04
N VAL A 220 20.61 -6.47 9.11
CA VAL A 220 19.18 -6.69 8.79
C VAL A 220 19.03 -7.03 7.31
N THR A 221 17.88 -7.52 6.89
CA THR A 221 17.56 -7.81 5.49
C THR A 221 17.76 -6.56 4.63
N GLY A 222 18.48 -6.68 3.51
CA GLY A 222 18.80 -5.58 2.60
C GLY A 222 18.29 -5.79 1.17
N TRP A 223 17.26 -6.61 0.95
CA TRP A 223 16.73 -6.92 -0.36
C TRP A 223 15.24 -7.23 -0.35
N VAL A 224 14.57 -6.97 -1.48
CA VAL A 224 13.16 -7.31 -1.74
C VAL A 224 13.03 -7.78 -3.18
N ARG A 225 12.13 -8.71 -3.46
CA ARG A 225 11.77 -9.14 -4.83
C ARG A 225 10.26 -9.31 -4.96
N TYR A 226 9.72 -8.92 -6.10
CA TYR A 226 8.37 -9.32 -6.46
C TYR A 226 8.34 -10.82 -6.77
N TYR A 227 7.25 -11.48 -6.40
CA TYR A 227 6.98 -12.84 -6.85
C TYR A 227 6.44 -12.80 -8.29
N ASP A 228 7.16 -13.39 -9.23
CA ASP A 228 6.78 -13.40 -10.65
C ASP A 228 5.37 -13.95 -10.86
N GLN A 229 4.99 -14.99 -10.13
CA GLN A 229 3.66 -15.61 -10.21
C GLN A 229 2.56 -14.63 -9.79
N ILE A 230 2.80 -13.84 -8.75
CA ILE A 230 1.80 -12.92 -8.21
C ILE A 230 1.71 -11.67 -9.07
N THR A 231 2.83 -11.18 -9.60
CA THR A 231 2.80 -10.06 -10.55
C THR A 231 2.10 -10.43 -11.85
N ASP A 232 2.31 -11.65 -12.35
CA ASP A 232 1.58 -12.20 -13.51
C ASP A 232 0.08 -12.35 -13.21
N LEU A 233 -0.27 -12.83 -12.01
CA LEU A 233 -1.67 -12.93 -11.57
C LEU A 233 -2.35 -11.55 -11.50
N ILE A 234 -1.72 -10.56 -10.87
CA ILE A 234 -2.24 -9.19 -10.78
C ILE A 234 -2.47 -8.61 -12.19
N LYS A 235 -1.49 -8.75 -13.08
CA LYS A 235 -1.60 -8.31 -14.46
C LYS A 235 -2.76 -9.01 -15.18
N THR A 236 -2.82 -10.34 -15.10
CA THR A 236 -3.86 -11.14 -15.75
C THR A 236 -5.25 -10.80 -15.23
N LEU A 237 -5.42 -10.60 -13.93
CA LEU A 237 -6.69 -10.16 -13.34
C LEU A 237 -7.12 -8.80 -13.88
N LYS A 238 -6.22 -7.81 -13.93
CA LYS A 238 -6.50 -6.48 -14.50
C LYS A 238 -6.92 -6.57 -15.96
N GLU A 239 -6.19 -7.33 -16.78
CA GLU A 239 -6.50 -7.55 -18.19
C GLU A 239 -7.85 -8.25 -18.39
N ASN A 240 -8.36 -8.96 -17.39
CA ASN A 240 -9.65 -9.62 -17.39
C ASN A 240 -10.74 -8.83 -16.64
N GLY A 241 -10.53 -7.55 -16.38
CA GLY A 241 -11.55 -6.62 -15.88
C GLY A 241 -11.84 -6.74 -14.38
N PHE A 242 -10.92 -7.32 -13.57
CA PHE A 242 -11.04 -7.32 -12.12
C PHE A 242 -10.67 -5.96 -11.52
N ASP A 243 -11.36 -5.58 -10.47
CA ASP A 243 -10.93 -4.50 -9.57
C ASP A 243 -9.84 -5.04 -8.62
N VAL A 244 -8.58 -4.87 -9.01
CA VAL A 244 -7.43 -5.32 -8.21
C VAL A 244 -7.04 -4.24 -7.25
N ARG A 245 -6.96 -4.57 -5.95
CA ARG A 245 -6.56 -3.65 -4.88
C ARG A 245 -5.58 -4.29 -3.92
N ILE A 246 -4.76 -3.44 -3.31
CA ILE A 246 -3.80 -3.80 -2.27
C ILE A 246 -4.35 -3.38 -0.91
N ILE A 247 -4.11 -4.21 0.11
CA ILE A 247 -4.36 -3.88 1.51
C ILE A 247 -3.19 -4.35 2.37
N SER A 248 -2.31 -3.41 2.71
CA SER A 248 -1.04 -3.64 3.40
C SER A 248 -1.02 -3.08 4.82
N ALA A 249 -0.29 -3.74 5.71
CA ALA A 249 0.02 -3.22 7.04
C ALA A 249 1.24 -2.27 7.04
N SER A 250 1.84 -1.99 5.89
CA SER A 250 2.85 -0.94 5.71
C SER A 250 2.22 0.43 5.55
N ALA A 251 2.96 1.51 5.84
CA ALA A 251 2.49 2.88 5.67
C ALA A 251 1.96 3.12 4.24
N GLU A 252 0.83 3.81 4.12
CA GLU A 252 0.13 3.96 2.84
C GLU A 252 0.99 4.63 1.74
N PRO A 253 1.74 5.73 2.00
CA PRO A 253 2.65 6.31 0.99
C PRO A 253 3.73 5.32 0.52
N VAL A 254 4.22 4.45 1.42
CA VAL A 254 5.19 3.41 1.08
C VAL A 254 4.55 2.36 0.18
N ALA A 255 3.39 1.83 0.57
CA ALA A 255 2.68 0.81 -0.20
C ALA A 255 2.34 1.29 -1.63
N ARG A 256 1.94 2.56 -1.80
CA ARG A 256 1.67 3.18 -3.12
C ARG A 256 2.90 3.14 -4.04
N VAL A 257 4.07 3.54 -3.53
CA VAL A 257 5.32 3.51 -4.30
C VAL A 257 5.67 2.12 -4.80
N TRP A 258 5.50 1.11 -3.95
CA TRP A 258 5.79 -0.27 -4.34
C TRP A 258 4.72 -0.89 -5.24
N ALA A 259 3.49 -0.40 -5.23
CA ALA A 259 2.40 -0.87 -6.09
C ALA A 259 2.43 -0.25 -7.51
N GLU A 260 3.07 0.92 -7.67
CA GLU A 260 3.17 1.65 -8.93
C GLU A 260 3.71 0.79 -10.11
N PRO A 261 4.79 -0.02 -9.98
CA PRO A 261 5.29 -0.85 -11.07
C PRO A 261 4.29 -1.90 -11.58
N LEU A 262 3.26 -2.23 -10.79
CA LEU A 262 2.18 -3.12 -11.18
C LEU A 262 0.99 -2.38 -11.82
N GLY A 263 1.13 -1.07 -12.06
CA GLY A 263 0.11 -0.22 -12.63
C GLY A 263 -1.11 -0.06 -11.71
N LEU A 264 -0.90 -0.07 -10.40
CA LEU A 264 -1.94 0.17 -9.39
C LEU A 264 -1.87 1.64 -8.96
N THR A 265 -2.95 2.38 -9.18
CA THR A 265 -3.07 3.79 -8.81
C THR A 265 -3.37 3.94 -7.32
N ASP A 266 -3.17 5.14 -6.78
CA ASP A 266 -3.29 5.43 -5.34
C ASP A 266 -4.60 4.97 -4.71
N ASN A 267 -5.72 5.14 -5.42
CA ASN A 267 -7.05 4.72 -4.96
C ASN A 267 -7.25 3.18 -4.94
N LYS A 268 -6.28 2.42 -5.43
CA LYS A 268 -6.25 0.95 -5.40
C LYS A 268 -5.37 0.41 -4.26
N VAL A 269 -4.73 1.27 -3.50
CA VAL A 269 -3.78 0.89 -2.45
C VAL A 269 -4.24 1.43 -1.10
N MET A 270 -4.47 0.53 -0.17
CA MET A 270 -4.79 0.83 1.23
C MET A 270 -3.62 0.41 2.11
N GLY A 271 -3.08 1.33 2.85
CA GLY A 271 -2.00 1.13 3.83
C GLY A 271 -2.38 1.63 5.21
N VAL A 272 -1.39 1.69 6.10
CA VAL A 272 -1.53 2.36 7.39
C VAL A 272 -1.69 3.85 7.12
N ALA A 273 -2.91 4.35 7.32
CA ALA A 273 -3.25 5.75 7.12
C ALA A 273 -2.99 6.54 8.41
N MET A 274 -2.27 7.66 8.27
CA MET A 274 -1.94 8.58 9.35
C MET A 274 -2.76 9.86 9.23
N ALA A 275 -3.08 10.49 10.35
CA ALA A 275 -3.67 11.82 10.34
C ALA A 275 -2.62 12.87 9.91
N HIS A 276 -3.10 13.99 9.34
CA HIS A 276 -2.25 15.08 8.88
C HIS A 276 -2.56 16.38 9.62
N GLU A 277 -1.52 17.19 9.81
CA GLU A 277 -1.63 18.60 10.19
C GLU A 277 -1.06 19.44 9.04
N GLY A 278 -1.96 20.10 8.30
CA GLY A 278 -1.62 20.65 6.98
C GLY A 278 -1.22 19.53 6.00
N GLU A 279 -0.03 19.64 5.43
CA GLU A 279 0.51 18.63 4.50
C GLU A 279 1.39 17.58 5.21
N ARG A 280 1.62 17.72 6.53
CA ARG A 280 2.54 16.87 7.27
C ARG A 280 1.83 15.75 7.99
N ILE A 281 2.37 14.56 7.86
CA ILE A 281 1.98 13.35 8.58
C ILE A 281 2.18 13.60 10.09
N THR A 282 1.17 13.28 10.88
CA THR A 282 1.28 13.21 12.35
C THR A 282 1.55 11.76 12.79
N ALA A 283 1.82 11.56 14.08
CA ALA A 283 1.97 10.22 14.64
C ALA A 283 0.63 9.52 14.99
N SER A 284 -0.50 10.11 14.61
CA SER A 284 -1.83 9.57 14.92
C SER A 284 -2.34 8.67 13.81
N LEU A 285 -2.65 7.42 14.15
CA LEU A 285 -3.32 6.48 13.25
C LEU A 285 -4.75 6.94 12.96
N MET A 286 -5.18 6.86 11.70
CA MET A 286 -6.56 7.14 11.35
C MET A 286 -7.49 6.05 11.87
N PRO A 287 -8.67 6.40 12.39
CA PRO A 287 -9.67 5.44 12.82
C PRO A 287 -10.34 4.75 11.63
N CYS A 288 -10.97 3.60 11.89
CA CYS A 288 -11.82 2.93 10.94
C CYS A 288 -13.03 2.30 11.65
N GLY A 289 -14.23 2.58 11.17
CA GLY A 289 -15.48 2.03 11.71
C GLY A 289 -15.86 2.55 13.10
N GLY A 290 -15.40 3.74 13.49
CA GLY A 290 -15.59 4.39 14.78
C GLY A 290 -14.39 5.25 15.12
N ASP A 291 -14.25 5.65 16.39
CA ASP A 291 -13.19 6.57 16.83
C ASP A 291 -11.89 5.85 17.26
N GLU A 292 -11.90 4.52 17.33
CA GLU A 292 -10.74 3.74 17.74
C GLU A 292 -9.69 3.72 16.63
N ALA A 293 -8.44 3.99 16.99
CA ALA A 293 -7.30 3.88 16.10
C ALA A 293 -7.24 2.48 15.45
N SER A 294 -6.93 2.44 14.16
CA SER A 294 -6.91 1.20 13.39
C SER A 294 -5.85 1.26 12.31
N MET A 295 -5.38 0.08 11.91
CA MET A 295 -4.52 -0.10 10.75
C MET A 295 -4.99 -1.33 9.96
N PRO A 296 -4.54 -1.55 8.71
CA PRO A 296 -4.90 -2.74 7.93
C PRO A 296 -4.25 -4.02 8.49
N TYR A 297 -4.66 -4.42 9.69
CA TYR A 297 -4.22 -5.61 10.40
C TYR A 297 -5.42 -6.35 10.97
N ILE A 298 -5.56 -7.64 10.71
CA ILE A 298 -6.68 -8.52 11.07
C ILE A 298 -8.05 -7.87 10.82
N GLU A 299 -8.74 -7.37 11.87
CA GLU A 299 -10.05 -6.70 11.74
C GLU A 299 -9.97 -5.38 10.99
N GLY A 300 -8.86 -4.68 11.10
CA GLY A 300 -8.64 -3.43 10.40
C GLY A 300 -8.58 -3.59 8.88
N LYS A 301 -8.08 -4.71 8.35
CA LYS A 301 -8.15 -5.02 6.91
C LYS A 301 -9.61 -5.06 6.45
N ARG A 302 -10.46 -5.82 7.17
CA ARG A 302 -11.89 -5.90 6.86
C ARG A 302 -12.57 -4.53 6.96
N CYS A 303 -12.26 -3.76 8.01
CA CYS A 303 -12.82 -2.44 8.21
C CYS A 303 -12.51 -1.52 7.03
N ARG A 304 -11.25 -1.44 6.61
CA ARG A 304 -10.82 -0.60 5.48
C ARG A 304 -11.47 -1.04 4.16
N VAL A 305 -11.55 -2.35 3.90
CA VAL A 305 -12.25 -2.87 2.72
C VAL A 305 -13.73 -2.49 2.73
N ASN A 306 -14.41 -2.67 3.86
CA ASN A 306 -15.81 -2.27 3.98
C ASN A 306 -16.01 -0.80 3.69
N GLN A 307 -15.22 0.08 4.34
CA GLN A 307 -15.37 1.51 4.25
C GLN A 307 -14.94 2.06 2.88
N ASP A 308 -13.73 1.71 2.42
CA ASP A 308 -13.07 2.38 1.30
C ASP A 308 -13.36 1.70 -0.06
N VAL A 309 -13.82 0.46 -0.05
CA VAL A 309 -14.11 -0.30 -1.28
C VAL A 309 -15.60 -0.56 -1.45
N LEU A 310 -16.27 -1.02 -0.39
CA LEU A 310 -17.67 -1.44 -0.45
C LEU A 310 -18.66 -0.35 -0.03
N GLY A 311 -18.18 0.80 0.49
CA GLY A 311 -19.03 1.89 0.97
C GLY A 311 -19.90 1.51 2.16
N ILE A 312 -19.51 0.46 2.92
CA ILE A 312 -20.24 -0.02 4.09
C ILE A 312 -19.74 0.75 5.31
N THR A 313 -20.60 1.56 5.91
CA THR A 313 -20.31 2.29 7.16
C THR A 313 -20.71 1.44 8.36
N GLY A 314 -19.76 1.22 9.25
CA GLY A 314 -19.97 0.50 10.51
C GLY A 314 -18.77 -0.39 10.86
N PRO A 315 -18.74 -0.92 12.09
CA PRO A 315 -17.65 -1.75 12.58
C PRO A 315 -17.55 -3.10 11.86
#